data_882049189291c6a901ec30897a94ee64
#
_entry.id   882049189291c6a901ec30897a94ee64
#
_cell.length_a   1.000
_cell.length_b   1.000
_cell.length_c   1.000
_cell.angle_alpha   90.00
_cell.angle_beta   90.00
_cell.angle_gamma   90.00
#
_symmetry.space_group_name_H-M   'P 1'
#
loop_
_entity.id
_entity.type
_entity.pdbx_description
1 polymer ?
#
loop_
_entity_poly.entity_id
_entity_poly.type
_entity_poly.pdbx_seq_one_letter_code
_entity_poly.pdbx_strand_id
1 'polypeptide(L)'
;MAKGSVRVIASNKKARHDYFIEDTYEAGIVLHGTEIKSLRQGHCSIKESFVRIDNGEVIIYGMHINPYEKGNIFNKDPLRPKKLMLHKYEINKLVGKLNEKGLTLVPLQVYFKGSLVKVEIGLARGKKLYDKRQDIAKRDMKRENEREFKHILKG
;
A
#
# COMPACT_ATOMS: atom_id res chain seq x y z
N MET A 1 16.93 -6.45 22.18
CA MET A 1 17.23 -5.80 20.88
C MET A 1 17.58 -4.34 21.13
N ALA A 2 18.54 -3.84 20.38
CA ALA A 2 18.88 -2.42 20.46
C ALA A 2 17.69 -1.56 20.00
N LYS A 3 17.50 -0.41 20.67
CA LYS A 3 16.45 0.55 20.34
C LYS A 3 16.68 1.06 18.90
N GLY A 4 15.66 0.96 18.03
CA GLY A 4 15.76 1.40 16.64
C GLY A 4 16.22 0.34 15.65
N SER A 5 16.54 -0.89 16.10
CA SER A 5 16.84 -1.96 15.16
C SER A 5 15.57 -2.34 14.37
N VAL A 6 15.75 -2.55 13.08
CA VAL A 6 14.64 -2.90 12.15
C VAL A 6 14.86 -4.31 11.63
N ARG A 7 13.82 -5.14 11.73
CA ARG A 7 13.81 -6.49 11.17
C ARG A 7 12.60 -6.62 10.25
N VAL A 8 12.84 -6.71 8.95
CA VAL A 8 11.77 -6.86 7.96
C VAL A 8 11.19 -8.28 8.03
N ILE A 9 9.86 -8.36 8.13
CA ILE A 9 9.13 -9.62 8.20
C ILE A 9 8.58 -9.99 6.82
N ALA A 10 7.98 -9.02 6.14
CA ALA A 10 7.37 -9.23 4.82
C ALA A 10 7.53 -7.97 3.98
N SER A 11 7.71 -8.14 2.68
CA SER A 11 7.85 -7.06 1.71
C SER A 11 6.89 -7.27 0.55
N ASN A 12 6.42 -6.17 -0.03
CA ASN A 12 5.54 -6.20 -1.20
C ASN A 12 6.28 -5.68 -2.43
N LYS A 13 7.09 -6.52 -3.02
CA LYS A 13 7.89 -6.18 -4.22
C LYS A 13 7.00 -5.81 -5.42
N LYS A 14 5.86 -6.48 -5.53
CA LYS A 14 4.89 -6.23 -6.60
C LYS A 14 4.34 -4.81 -6.56
N ALA A 15 4.12 -4.26 -5.36
CA ALA A 15 3.64 -2.89 -5.22
C ALA A 15 4.62 -1.89 -5.82
N ARG A 16 5.91 -2.05 -5.57
CA ARG A 16 6.94 -1.16 -6.13
C ARG A 16 7.10 -1.32 -7.65
N HIS A 17 6.78 -2.50 -8.16
CA HIS A 17 6.76 -2.76 -9.61
C HIS A 17 5.52 -2.13 -10.28
N ASP A 18 4.35 -2.24 -9.66
CA ASP A 18 3.07 -1.84 -10.26
C ASP A 18 2.69 -0.38 -9.99
N TYR A 19 3.35 0.28 -9.01
CA TYR A 19 2.99 1.62 -8.58
C TYR A 19 4.21 2.54 -8.49
N PHE A 20 3.97 3.82 -8.81
CA PHE A 20 4.87 4.90 -8.42
C PHE A 20 4.55 5.29 -6.99
N ILE A 21 5.53 5.19 -6.09
CA ILE A 21 5.35 5.55 -4.69
C ILE A 21 5.69 7.04 -4.53
N GLU A 22 4.69 7.85 -4.23
CA GLU A 22 4.87 9.30 -4.08
C GLU A 22 5.32 9.70 -2.68
N ASP A 23 4.82 8.98 -1.66
CA ASP A 23 5.14 9.28 -0.27
C ASP A 23 4.99 8.00 0.56
N THR A 24 5.66 7.94 1.71
CA THR A 24 5.58 6.78 2.60
C THR A 24 5.26 7.21 4.02
N TYR A 25 4.56 6.34 4.75
CA TYR A 25 4.17 6.56 6.13
C TYR A 25 4.44 5.30 6.94
N GLU A 26 4.95 5.48 8.16
CA GLU A 26 5.11 4.39 9.11
C GLU A 26 3.88 4.35 10.02
N ALA A 27 3.16 3.24 9.97
CA ALA A 27 1.96 3.04 10.78
C ALA A 27 2.21 1.98 11.84
N GLY A 28 1.63 2.17 13.02
CA GLY A 28 1.46 1.09 13.98
C GLY A 28 0.34 0.16 13.52
N ILE A 29 0.26 -1.02 14.11
CA ILE A 29 -0.80 -1.98 13.78
C ILE A 29 -1.34 -2.63 15.05
N VAL A 30 -2.65 -2.74 15.13
CA VAL A 30 -3.33 -3.38 16.27
C VAL A 30 -3.38 -4.89 16.04
N LEU A 31 -2.66 -5.63 16.84
CA LEU A 31 -2.53 -7.08 16.74
C LEU A 31 -2.86 -7.77 18.06
N HIS A 32 -3.32 -9.02 17.98
CA HIS A 32 -3.46 -9.91 19.11
C HIS A 32 -2.12 -10.62 19.40
N GLY A 33 -1.95 -11.16 20.62
CA GLY A 33 -0.71 -11.81 21.03
C GLY A 33 -0.27 -12.97 20.12
N THR A 34 -1.23 -13.79 19.67
CA THR A 34 -0.96 -14.91 18.77
C THR A 34 -0.47 -14.43 17.40
N GLU A 35 -1.01 -13.31 16.92
CA GLU A 35 -0.56 -12.71 15.67
C GLU A 35 0.88 -12.19 15.76
N ILE A 36 1.22 -11.55 16.87
CA ILE A 36 2.59 -11.06 17.11
C ILE A 36 3.58 -12.23 17.16
N LYS A 37 3.20 -13.32 17.83
CA LYS A 37 4.04 -14.52 17.91
C LYS A 37 4.29 -15.14 16.54
N SER A 38 3.25 -15.19 15.71
CA SER A 38 3.35 -15.68 14.33
C SER A 38 4.28 -14.77 13.49
N LEU A 39 4.18 -13.46 13.66
CA LEU A 39 5.05 -12.50 12.97
C LEU A 39 6.50 -12.67 13.37
N ARG A 40 6.80 -12.97 14.64
CA ARG A 40 8.16 -13.25 15.09
C ARG A 40 8.77 -14.44 14.38
N GLN A 41 7.96 -15.39 13.97
CA GLN A 41 8.35 -16.54 13.16
C GLN A 41 8.44 -16.25 11.66
N GLY A 42 8.08 -15.03 11.25
CA GLY A 42 8.11 -14.63 9.85
C GLY A 42 6.93 -15.10 9.03
N HIS A 43 5.86 -15.56 9.65
CA HIS A 43 4.69 -16.13 8.96
C HIS A 43 3.65 -15.07 8.59
N CYS A 44 4.01 -14.24 7.63
CA CYS A 44 3.14 -13.14 7.17
C CYS A 44 3.29 -12.93 5.67
N SER A 45 2.19 -12.60 5.01
CA SER A 45 2.19 -12.21 3.61
C SER A 45 1.32 -10.96 3.42
N ILE A 46 1.82 -10.01 2.64
CA ILE A 46 1.09 -8.79 2.27
C ILE A 46 0.92 -8.65 0.76
N LYS A 47 1.16 -9.72 -0.01
CA LYS A 47 1.06 -9.69 -1.48
C LYS A 47 -0.30 -9.23 -1.99
N GLU A 48 -1.37 -9.73 -1.38
CA GLU A 48 -2.75 -9.47 -1.79
C GLU A 48 -3.42 -8.44 -0.89
N SER A 49 -2.64 -7.71 -0.11
CA SER A 49 -3.18 -6.75 0.85
C SER A 49 -3.37 -5.36 0.23
N PHE A 50 -4.28 -4.61 0.82
CA PHE A 50 -4.55 -3.23 0.46
C PHE A 50 -4.99 -2.45 1.69
N VAL A 51 -4.88 -1.13 1.63
CA VAL A 51 -5.20 -0.25 2.74
C VAL A 51 -6.33 0.68 2.34
N ARG A 52 -7.29 0.87 3.25
CA ARG A 52 -8.41 1.81 3.07
C ARG A 52 -8.55 2.70 4.30
N ILE A 53 -9.11 3.87 4.08
CA ILE A 53 -9.53 4.76 5.17
C ILE A 53 -11.04 4.78 5.17
N ASP A 54 -11.64 4.22 6.23
CA ASP A 54 -13.08 4.16 6.43
C ASP A 54 -13.43 4.89 7.72
N ASN A 55 -14.28 5.91 7.64
CA ASN A 55 -14.73 6.70 8.81
C ASN A 55 -13.57 7.23 9.68
N GLY A 56 -12.51 7.69 9.04
CA GLY A 56 -11.33 8.21 9.74
C GLY A 56 -10.40 7.14 10.31
N GLU A 57 -10.68 5.87 10.08
CA GLU A 57 -9.84 4.75 10.50
C GLU A 57 -9.10 4.17 9.30
N VAL A 58 -7.81 3.92 9.48
CA VAL A 58 -6.96 3.30 8.46
C VAL A 58 -6.93 1.79 8.73
N ILE A 59 -7.35 1.01 7.75
CA ILE A 59 -7.48 -0.45 7.90
C ILE A 59 -6.75 -1.15 6.77
N ILE A 60 -5.96 -2.18 7.11
CA ILE A 60 -5.34 -3.07 6.15
C ILE A 60 -6.17 -4.34 5.99
N TYR A 61 -6.47 -4.67 4.73
CA TYR A 61 -7.23 -5.87 4.34
C TYR A 61 -6.32 -6.81 3.57
N GLY A 62 -6.59 -8.10 3.67
CA GLY A 62 -5.86 -9.10 2.91
C GLY A 62 -4.44 -9.40 3.41
N MET A 63 -4.05 -8.86 4.54
CA MET A 63 -2.80 -9.22 5.20
C MET A 63 -2.97 -10.57 5.87
N HIS A 64 -2.22 -11.57 5.40
CA HIS A 64 -2.30 -12.92 5.92
C HIS A 64 -1.27 -13.12 7.04
N ILE A 65 -1.73 -13.53 8.21
CA ILE A 65 -0.88 -13.94 9.33
C ILE A 65 -1.25 -15.38 9.68
N ASN A 66 -0.31 -16.31 9.55
CA ASN A 66 -0.57 -17.71 9.85
C ASN A 66 -1.01 -17.88 11.30
N PRO A 67 -1.95 -18.80 11.58
CA PRO A 67 -2.28 -19.15 12.96
C PRO A 67 -1.02 -19.62 13.70
N TYR A 68 -0.89 -19.21 14.95
CA TYR A 68 0.20 -19.66 15.82
C TYR A 68 -0.14 -21.06 16.33
N GLU A 69 0.73 -22.02 16.06
CA GLU A 69 0.46 -23.44 16.37
C GLU A 69 0.08 -23.69 17.84
N LYS A 70 0.71 -22.98 18.76
CA LYS A 70 0.44 -23.09 20.19
C LYS A 70 -0.68 -22.20 20.67
N GLY A 71 -1.31 -21.43 19.77
CA GLY A 71 -2.36 -20.47 20.12
C GLY A 71 -3.73 -21.11 20.28
N ASN A 72 -3.98 -22.22 19.59
CA ASN A 72 -5.27 -22.97 19.64
C ASN A 72 -6.48 -22.04 19.50
N ILE A 73 -7.36 -21.99 20.52
CA ILE A 73 -8.57 -21.19 20.54
C ILE A 73 -8.34 -19.68 20.55
N PHE A 74 -7.13 -19.24 20.87
CA PHE A 74 -6.78 -17.80 20.89
C PHE A 74 -6.37 -17.27 19.52
N ASN A 75 -6.23 -18.14 18.52
CA ASN A 75 -5.92 -17.72 17.17
C ASN A 75 -7.07 -16.95 16.53
N LYS A 76 -6.74 -15.95 15.74
CA LYS A 76 -7.68 -15.15 14.97
C LYS A 76 -7.70 -15.61 13.51
N ASP A 77 -8.75 -15.22 12.78
CA ASP A 77 -8.80 -15.44 11.34
C ASP A 77 -7.50 -14.90 10.70
N PRO A 78 -6.78 -15.72 9.91
CA PRO A 78 -5.56 -15.28 9.25
C PRO A 78 -5.72 -14.01 8.39
N LEU A 79 -6.90 -13.78 7.84
CA LEU A 79 -7.20 -12.62 6.99
C LEU A 79 -8.02 -11.53 7.69
N ARG A 80 -8.09 -11.56 9.01
CA ARG A 80 -8.81 -10.54 9.78
C ARG A 80 -8.35 -9.14 9.39
N PRO A 81 -9.26 -8.21 9.06
CA PRO A 81 -8.89 -6.81 8.86
C PRO A 81 -8.24 -6.24 10.11
N LYS A 82 -7.19 -5.46 9.93
CA LYS A 82 -6.39 -4.95 11.04
C LYS A 82 -6.31 -3.43 10.98
N LYS A 83 -6.50 -2.80 12.13
CA LYS A 83 -6.42 -1.35 12.22
C LYS A 83 -4.95 -0.90 12.22
N LEU A 84 -4.64 0.08 11.38
CA LEU A 84 -3.37 0.77 11.38
C LEU A 84 -3.48 2.08 12.17
N MET A 85 -2.41 2.44 12.87
CA MET A 85 -2.37 3.63 13.71
C MET A 85 -1.44 4.66 13.10
N LEU A 86 -2.00 5.80 12.75
CA LEU A 86 -1.30 6.98 12.26
C LEU A 86 -1.73 8.18 13.11
N HIS A 87 -0.92 9.23 13.09
CA HIS A 87 -1.34 10.49 13.70
C HIS A 87 -2.52 11.07 12.95
N LYS A 88 -3.41 11.74 13.66
CA LYS A 88 -4.63 12.32 13.08
C LYS A 88 -4.32 13.26 11.92
N TYR A 89 -3.26 14.06 12.04
CA TYR A 89 -2.85 14.99 10.97
C TYR A 89 -2.38 14.23 9.72
N GLU A 90 -1.74 13.06 9.88
CA GLU A 90 -1.33 12.21 8.77
C GLU A 90 -2.56 11.62 8.06
N ILE A 91 -3.55 11.15 8.83
CA ILE A 91 -4.80 10.61 8.28
C ILE A 91 -5.54 11.68 7.48
N ASN A 92 -5.65 12.89 8.04
CA ASN A 92 -6.32 14.01 7.35
C ASN A 92 -5.61 14.37 6.04
N LYS A 93 -4.29 14.41 6.05
CA LYS A 93 -3.49 14.65 4.87
C LYS A 93 -3.69 13.57 3.81
N LEU A 94 -3.72 12.30 4.22
CA LEU A 94 -3.96 11.17 3.32
C LEU A 94 -5.36 11.21 2.72
N VAL A 95 -6.38 11.53 3.51
CA VAL A 95 -7.76 11.66 3.00
C VAL A 95 -7.81 12.70 1.88
N GLY A 96 -7.17 13.85 2.08
CA GLY A 96 -7.09 14.87 1.05
C GLY A 96 -6.38 14.40 -0.21
N LYS A 97 -5.27 13.68 -0.06
CA LYS A 97 -4.51 13.14 -1.19
C LYS A 97 -5.26 12.04 -1.94
N LEU A 98 -5.98 11.18 -1.23
CA LEU A 98 -6.74 10.09 -1.83
C LEU A 98 -7.95 10.57 -2.64
N ASN A 99 -8.40 11.80 -2.41
CA ASN A 99 -9.42 12.43 -3.25
C ASN A 99 -8.87 12.80 -4.63
N GLU A 100 -7.56 12.87 -4.78
CA GLU A 100 -6.94 13.07 -6.09
C GLU A 100 -7.05 11.79 -6.93
N LYS A 101 -7.35 11.97 -8.20
CA LYS A 101 -7.60 10.87 -9.13
C LYS A 101 -6.34 10.01 -9.34
N GLY A 102 -6.49 8.72 -9.18
CA GLY A 102 -5.43 7.76 -9.46
C GLY A 102 -4.50 7.46 -8.28
N LEU A 103 -4.75 8.05 -7.11
CA LEU A 103 -3.96 7.74 -5.92
C LEU A 103 -4.63 6.67 -5.07
N THR A 104 -3.83 5.81 -4.48
CA THR A 104 -4.27 4.74 -3.58
C THR A 104 -3.21 4.51 -2.50
N LEU A 105 -3.57 3.75 -1.47
CA LEU A 105 -2.63 3.33 -0.44
C LEU A 105 -2.28 1.86 -0.62
N VAL A 106 -0.99 1.55 -0.58
CA VAL A 106 -0.48 0.18 -0.70
C VAL A 106 0.46 -0.11 0.46
N PRO A 107 0.38 -1.30 1.07
CA PRO A 107 1.37 -1.71 2.05
C PRO A 107 2.67 -2.11 1.34
N LEU A 108 3.79 -1.62 1.84
CA LEU A 108 5.10 -1.85 1.22
C LEU A 108 5.91 -2.89 1.97
N GLN A 109 5.89 -2.83 3.30
CA GLN A 109 6.58 -3.82 4.13
C GLN A 109 6.03 -3.83 5.54
N VAL A 110 6.24 -4.96 6.20
CA VAL A 110 5.94 -5.15 7.63
C VAL A 110 7.27 -5.46 8.32
N TYR A 111 7.52 -4.82 9.44
CA TYR A 111 8.79 -4.98 10.14
C TYR A 111 8.64 -4.78 11.64
N PHE A 112 9.58 -5.35 12.38
CA PHE A 112 9.77 -5.01 13.79
C PHE A 112 10.73 -3.82 13.90
N LYS A 113 10.32 -2.83 14.68
CA LYS A 113 11.18 -1.73 15.08
C LYS A 113 11.36 -1.85 16.59
N GLY A 114 12.49 -2.44 17.01
CA GLY A 114 12.62 -2.94 18.37
C GLY A 114 11.59 -4.04 18.63
N SER A 115 10.73 -3.85 19.63
CA SER A 115 9.66 -4.78 19.98
C SER A 115 8.32 -4.45 19.32
N LEU A 116 8.22 -3.33 18.61
CA LEU A 116 6.98 -2.86 17.99
C LEU A 116 6.87 -3.32 16.54
N VAL A 117 5.68 -3.75 16.15
CA VAL A 117 5.38 -4.07 14.76
C VAL A 117 4.93 -2.80 14.04
N LYS A 118 5.53 -2.53 12.91
CA LYS A 118 5.21 -1.38 12.05
C LYS A 118 4.89 -1.86 10.64
N VAL A 119 4.04 -1.10 9.96
CA VAL A 119 3.71 -1.30 8.56
C VAL A 119 4.06 -0.02 7.81
N GLU A 120 4.92 -0.13 6.81
CA GLU A 120 5.18 0.98 5.90
C GLU A 120 4.10 0.96 4.82
N ILE A 121 3.36 2.05 4.72
CA ILE A 121 2.36 2.23 3.66
C ILE A 121 2.81 3.31 2.70
N GLY A 122 2.51 3.13 1.42
CA GLY A 122 2.86 4.09 0.38
C GLY A 122 1.63 4.73 -0.22
N LEU A 123 1.69 6.04 -0.40
CA LEU A 123 0.75 6.77 -1.25
C LEU A 123 1.24 6.57 -2.67
N ALA A 124 0.43 5.94 -3.52
CA ALA A 124 0.91 5.38 -4.77
C ALA A 124 -0.03 5.70 -5.94
N ARG A 125 0.56 5.78 -7.10
CA ARG A 125 -0.14 5.95 -8.38
C ARG A 125 0.14 4.73 -9.26
N GLY A 126 -0.91 4.12 -9.79
CA GLY A 126 -0.77 2.93 -10.63
C GLY A 126 -0.01 3.23 -11.92
N LYS A 127 1.06 2.49 -12.19
CA LYS A 127 1.88 2.67 -13.39
C LYS A 127 1.09 2.39 -14.66
N LYS A 128 0.28 1.35 -14.68
CA LYS A 128 -0.53 0.98 -15.84
C LYS A 128 -1.52 2.07 -16.24
N LEU A 129 -2.19 2.69 -15.28
CA LEU A 129 -3.09 3.80 -15.53
C LEU A 129 -2.35 5.03 -16.03
N TYR A 130 -1.21 5.33 -15.42
CA TYR A 130 -0.36 6.45 -15.80
C TYR A 130 0.18 6.28 -17.22
N ASP A 131 0.75 5.12 -17.53
CA ASP A 131 1.30 4.82 -18.85
C ASP A 131 0.21 4.83 -19.91
N LYS A 132 -0.96 4.28 -19.60
CA LYS A 132 -2.13 4.28 -20.51
C LYS A 132 -2.60 5.69 -20.82
N ARG A 133 -2.61 6.59 -19.84
CA ARG A 133 -2.95 8.01 -20.05
C ARG A 133 -1.94 8.71 -20.93
N GLN A 134 -0.66 8.48 -20.73
CA GLN A 134 0.40 9.02 -21.57
C GLN A 134 0.29 8.52 -22.99
N ASP A 135 0.02 7.24 -23.19
CA ASP A 135 -0.17 6.64 -24.51
C ASP A 135 -1.38 7.26 -25.24
N ILE A 136 -2.48 7.46 -24.53
CA ILE A 136 -3.66 8.11 -25.09
C ILE A 136 -3.33 9.55 -25.49
N ALA A 137 -2.67 10.31 -24.64
CA ALA A 137 -2.25 11.68 -24.92
C ALA A 137 -1.33 11.74 -26.14
N LYS A 138 -0.36 10.85 -26.25
CA LYS A 138 0.55 10.74 -27.40
C LYS A 138 -0.20 10.42 -28.67
N ARG A 139 -1.14 9.50 -28.62
CA ARG A 139 -1.99 9.15 -29.78
C ARG A 139 -2.83 10.33 -30.23
N ASP A 140 -3.42 11.05 -29.30
CA ASP A 140 -4.24 12.23 -29.62
C ASP A 140 -3.40 13.34 -30.24
N MET A 141 -2.21 13.61 -29.71
CA MET A 141 -1.28 14.57 -30.31
C MET A 141 -0.87 14.15 -31.72
N LYS A 142 -0.58 12.88 -31.94
CA LYS A 142 -0.23 12.35 -33.24
C LYS A 142 -1.38 12.54 -34.24
N ARG A 143 -2.62 12.27 -33.83
CA ARG A 143 -3.80 12.45 -34.67
C ARG A 143 -4.01 13.92 -35.04
N GLU A 144 -3.85 14.81 -34.09
CA GLU A 144 -3.95 16.25 -34.35
C GLU A 144 -2.87 16.71 -35.33
N ASN A 145 -1.65 16.29 -35.16
CA ASN A 145 -0.54 16.61 -36.06
C ASN A 145 -0.81 16.08 -37.48
N GLU A 146 -1.33 14.88 -37.59
CA GLU A 146 -1.71 14.29 -38.89
C GLU A 146 -2.84 15.07 -39.58
N ARG A 147 -3.83 15.53 -38.80
CA ARG A 147 -4.92 16.36 -39.32
C ARG A 147 -4.41 17.70 -39.80
N GLU A 148 -3.58 18.35 -39.05
CA GLU A 148 -2.97 19.65 -39.44
C GLU A 148 -2.12 19.49 -40.69
N PHE A 149 -1.33 18.43 -40.78
CA PHE A 149 -0.50 18.13 -41.93
C PHE A 149 -1.38 17.89 -43.19
N LYS A 150 -2.42 17.10 -43.08
CA LYS A 150 -3.37 16.90 -44.19
C LYS A 150 -4.06 18.19 -44.63
N HIS A 151 -4.39 19.03 -43.68
CA HIS A 151 -5.03 20.31 -43.96
C HIS A 151 -4.08 21.24 -44.71
N ILE A 152 -2.82 21.31 -44.32
CA ILE A 152 -1.79 22.07 -45.05
C ILE A 152 -1.59 21.57 -46.45
N LEU A 153 -1.56 20.25 -46.66
CA LEU A 153 -1.41 19.65 -47.98
C LEU A 153 -2.60 19.89 -48.91
N LYS A 154 -3.80 20.04 -48.36
CA LYS A 154 -5.01 20.32 -49.12
C LYS A 154 -5.26 21.80 -49.41
N GLY A 155 -4.63 22.63 -48.63
CA GLY A 155 -4.72 24.08 -48.78
C GLY A 155 -3.71 24.58 -49.77
#